data_4ba84f7e6fa19fb232d57b3100baa1a0
#
_entry.id   4ba84f7e6fa19fb232d57b3100baa1a0
#
_cell.length_a   1.000
_cell.length_b   1.000
_cell.length_c   1.000
_cell.angle_alpha   90.00
_cell.angle_beta   90.00
_cell.angle_gamma   90.00
#
_symmetry.space_group_name_H-M   'P 1'
#
loop_
_entity.id
_entity.type
_entity.pdbx_description
1 polymer ?
#
loop_
_entity_poly.entity_id
_entity_poly.type
_entity_poly.pdbx_seq_one_letter_code
_entity_poly.pdbx_strand_id
1 'polypeptide(L)'
;MDPEKLKQAFDEFKAAQVQAHEALVAMVKEQEKGTKEGLVAAVAKAEKAAKDVQICADKIVALEQKLTGAILAGKESPKSFGQILVEDPSYKAFASGSTNKCRITLKNGFIVRNNTITGQSGSPAANSDTLVAADRRPGVIPGAFRALRVRDLIPQGNTVSNAVEFTRELLFTNNAAETAEGGSKSESVLTFELYSTPVVTIAHWIKVSRQILSDAPALVAYIENRLRYGVELREETQIVAGNGVGQNLIGITVSPNFTAFTPTSGDTAIDSVNRAVRALDAADYPANGIIMNPATWGAIERLKDENLGYLVGSPFGAIVPTLWGKPIALTSSMTANKLLVGAFDIAFLYLTREDTVVEMSESDDTNFQQNLITIRAEKRGALGGLRPASVLYGNLTV
;
A
#
# COMPACT_ATOMS: atom_id res chain seq x y z
N MET A 1 -22.36 17.01 -34.86
CA MET A 1 -23.14 17.47 -33.70
C MET A 1 -22.80 18.93 -33.48
N ASP A 2 -23.80 19.76 -33.32
CA ASP A 2 -23.64 21.21 -33.28
C ASP A 2 -22.93 21.60 -31.97
N PRO A 3 -21.70 22.17 -32.00
CA PRO A 3 -21.00 22.59 -30.79
C PRO A 3 -21.76 23.64 -30.00
N GLU A 4 -22.69 24.37 -30.64
CA GLU A 4 -23.54 25.37 -30.02
C GLU A 4 -24.52 24.72 -29.02
N LYS A 5 -25.08 23.55 -29.34
CA LYS A 5 -26.01 22.84 -28.43
C LYS A 5 -25.34 22.32 -27.17
N LEU A 6 -24.08 21.92 -27.28
CA LEU A 6 -23.29 21.47 -26.11
C LEU A 6 -22.97 22.68 -25.21
N LYS A 7 -22.59 23.79 -25.82
CA LYS A 7 -22.29 25.04 -25.11
C LYS A 7 -23.56 25.56 -24.40
N GLN A 8 -24.70 25.52 -25.08
CA GLN A 8 -25.97 25.92 -24.51
C GLN A 8 -26.40 25.07 -23.31
N ALA A 9 -26.26 23.74 -23.39
CA ALA A 9 -26.52 22.82 -22.27
C ALA A 9 -25.56 23.05 -21.08
N PHE A 10 -24.34 23.41 -21.35
CA PHE A 10 -23.34 23.70 -20.30
C PHE A 10 -23.65 25.05 -19.62
N ASP A 11 -24.05 26.05 -20.38
CA ASP A 11 -24.44 27.33 -19.84
C ASP A 11 -25.78 27.25 -19.02
N GLU A 12 -26.73 26.42 -19.45
CA GLU A 12 -27.94 26.10 -18.69
C GLU A 12 -27.62 25.39 -17.36
N PHE A 13 -26.68 24.42 -17.36
CA PHE A 13 -26.25 23.75 -16.16
C PHE A 13 -25.54 24.69 -15.17
N LYS A 14 -24.69 25.58 -15.69
CA LYS A 14 -23.99 26.58 -14.88
C LYS A 14 -24.98 27.58 -14.25
N ALA A 15 -25.97 28.00 -15.01
CA ALA A 15 -27.04 28.88 -14.51
C ALA A 15 -27.88 28.21 -13.42
N ALA A 16 -28.25 26.93 -13.59
CA ALA A 16 -29.00 26.16 -12.61
C ALA A 16 -28.17 25.95 -11.32
N GLN A 17 -26.86 25.72 -11.44
CA GLN A 17 -25.96 25.57 -10.30
C GLN A 17 -25.84 26.88 -9.50
N VAL A 18 -25.76 28.03 -10.16
CA VAL A 18 -25.74 29.34 -9.51
C VAL A 18 -27.06 29.60 -8.75
N GLN A 19 -28.19 29.29 -9.36
CA GLN A 19 -29.51 29.42 -8.71
C GLN A 19 -29.65 28.51 -7.47
N ALA A 20 -29.13 27.28 -7.54
CA ALA A 20 -29.12 26.36 -6.41
C ALA A 20 -28.25 26.91 -5.25
N HIS A 21 -27.10 27.49 -5.59
CA HIS A 21 -26.23 28.11 -4.59
C HIS A 21 -26.85 29.35 -3.94
N GLU A 22 -27.50 30.21 -4.73
CA GLU A 22 -28.21 31.39 -4.22
C GLU A 22 -29.41 31.01 -3.32
N ALA A 23 -30.13 29.93 -3.68
CA ALA A 23 -31.20 29.39 -2.85
C ALA A 23 -30.70 28.84 -1.50
N LEU A 24 -29.52 28.17 -1.50
CA LEU A 24 -28.84 27.70 -0.28
C LEU A 24 -28.40 28.87 0.62
N VAL A 25 -27.82 29.91 0.04
CA VAL A 25 -27.41 31.12 0.77
C VAL A 25 -28.62 31.85 1.36
N ALA A 26 -29.71 31.90 0.62
CA ALA A 26 -30.98 32.49 1.12
C ALA A 26 -31.54 31.66 2.30
N MET A 27 -31.46 30.32 2.24
CA MET A 27 -31.88 29.41 3.31
C MET A 27 -31.10 29.64 4.60
N VAL A 28 -29.78 29.80 4.48
CA VAL A 28 -28.88 30.06 5.63
C VAL A 28 -29.21 31.42 6.26
N LYS A 29 -29.43 32.46 5.44
CA LYS A 29 -29.80 33.81 5.92
C LYS A 29 -31.16 33.85 6.60
N GLU A 30 -32.12 33.07 6.13
CA GLU A 30 -33.47 32.99 6.75
C GLU A 30 -33.45 32.16 8.05
N GLN A 31 -32.57 31.19 8.14
CA GLN A 31 -32.33 30.44 9.37
C GLN A 31 -31.77 31.33 10.49
N GLU A 32 -30.90 32.29 10.14
CA GLU A 32 -30.40 33.30 11.08
C GLU A 32 -31.49 34.25 11.59
N LYS A 33 -32.56 34.50 10.79
CA LYS A 33 -33.70 35.39 11.17
C LYS A 33 -34.80 34.73 11.98
N GLY A 34 -34.78 33.39 12.09
CA GLY A 34 -35.69 32.61 12.95
C GLY A 34 -37.16 32.61 12.52
N THR A 35 -37.51 33.02 11.31
CA THR A 35 -38.87 33.02 10.80
C THR A 35 -39.24 31.73 10.08
N LYS A 36 -40.17 30.94 10.65
CA LYS A 36 -40.58 29.64 10.11
C LYS A 36 -41.17 29.73 8.68
N GLU A 37 -41.89 30.80 8.33
CA GLU A 37 -42.48 30.93 7.00
C GLU A 37 -41.46 31.20 5.89
N GLY A 38 -40.43 32.00 6.16
CA GLY A 38 -39.31 32.21 5.23
C GLY A 38 -38.49 30.95 4.96
N LEU A 39 -38.33 30.14 5.97
CA LEU A 39 -37.59 28.87 5.87
C LEU A 39 -38.30 27.87 4.95
N VAL A 40 -39.63 27.76 5.05
CA VAL A 40 -40.42 26.86 4.18
C VAL A 40 -40.35 27.31 2.71
N ALA A 41 -40.42 28.62 2.45
CA ALA A 41 -40.30 29.16 1.09
C ALA A 41 -38.90 28.97 0.50
N ALA A 42 -37.86 29.11 1.33
CA ALA A 42 -36.45 28.88 0.93
C ALA A 42 -36.17 27.40 0.65
N VAL A 43 -36.73 26.49 1.45
CA VAL A 43 -36.63 25.03 1.23
C VAL A 43 -37.29 24.64 -0.09
N ALA A 44 -38.50 25.15 -0.36
CA ALA A 44 -39.20 24.86 -1.62
C ALA A 44 -38.42 25.36 -2.86
N LYS A 45 -37.75 26.53 -2.77
CA LYS A 45 -36.90 27.05 -3.84
C LYS A 45 -35.65 26.21 -4.02
N ALA A 46 -35.00 25.73 -2.93
CA ALA A 46 -33.85 24.89 -2.98
C ALA A 46 -34.18 23.52 -3.59
N GLU A 47 -35.31 22.92 -3.23
CA GLU A 47 -35.78 21.66 -3.81
C GLU A 47 -36.07 21.78 -5.32
N LYS A 48 -36.64 22.90 -5.75
CA LYS A 48 -36.86 23.16 -7.17
C LYS A 48 -35.55 23.32 -7.92
N ALA A 49 -34.61 24.10 -7.39
CA ALA A 49 -33.29 24.28 -7.98
C ALA A 49 -32.48 22.94 -8.05
N ALA A 50 -32.60 22.12 -7.02
CA ALA A 50 -31.97 20.77 -7.03
C ALA A 50 -32.55 19.86 -8.11
N LYS A 51 -33.87 19.90 -8.34
CA LYS A 51 -34.50 19.15 -9.45
C LYS A 51 -34.06 19.68 -10.82
N ASP A 52 -33.94 20.98 -11.00
CA ASP A 52 -33.49 21.58 -12.25
C ASP A 52 -32.04 21.21 -12.56
N VAL A 53 -31.17 21.19 -11.55
CA VAL A 53 -29.78 20.70 -11.67
C VAL A 53 -29.74 19.23 -12.08
N GLN A 54 -30.61 18.38 -11.49
CA GLN A 54 -30.67 16.95 -11.85
C GLN A 54 -31.13 16.76 -13.30
N ILE A 55 -32.15 17.50 -13.75
CA ILE A 55 -32.64 17.45 -15.14
C ILE A 55 -31.54 17.88 -16.13
N CYS A 56 -30.77 18.92 -15.78
CA CYS A 56 -29.66 19.37 -16.60
C CYS A 56 -28.51 18.33 -16.64
N ALA A 57 -28.18 17.66 -15.51
CA ALA A 57 -27.21 16.60 -15.45
C ALA A 57 -27.61 15.41 -16.34
N ASP A 58 -28.88 15.01 -16.29
CA ASP A 58 -29.40 13.92 -17.14
C ASP A 58 -29.34 14.26 -18.64
N LYS A 59 -29.62 15.54 -19.01
CA LYS A 59 -29.43 15.99 -20.38
C LYS A 59 -27.99 15.96 -20.84
N ILE A 60 -27.04 16.33 -19.99
CA ILE A 60 -25.59 16.26 -20.30
C ILE A 60 -25.16 14.82 -20.54
N VAL A 61 -25.55 13.89 -19.67
CA VAL A 61 -25.25 12.45 -19.84
C VAL A 61 -25.85 11.91 -21.15
N ALA A 62 -27.08 12.28 -21.48
CA ALA A 62 -27.71 11.89 -22.75
C ALA A 62 -26.99 12.49 -23.98
N LEU A 63 -26.45 13.70 -23.87
CA LEU A 63 -25.68 14.34 -24.93
C LEU A 63 -24.28 13.70 -25.06
N GLU A 64 -23.62 13.34 -23.96
CA GLU A 64 -22.36 12.59 -23.97
C GLU A 64 -22.52 11.21 -24.60
N GLN A 65 -23.61 10.48 -24.28
CA GLN A 65 -23.91 9.20 -24.91
C GLN A 65 -24.15 9.34 -26.42
N LYS A 66 -24.86 10.37 -26.84
CA LYS A 66 -25.06 10.66 -28.28
C LYS A 66 -23.77 11.09 -28.97
N LEU A 67 -22.89 11.84 -28.30
CA LEU A 67 -21.60 12.23 -28.81
C LEU A 67 -20.67 11.01 -28.97
N THR A 68 -20.63 10.14 -27.95
CA THR A 68 -19.86 8.89 -27.97
C THR A 68 -20.39 7.96 -29.09
N GLY A 69 -21.71 7.86 -29.22
CA GLY A 69 -22.32 7.09 -30.32
C GLY A 69 -22.03 7.67 -31.71
N ALA A 70 -22.00 9.01 -31.85
CA ALA A 70 -21.64 9.68 -33.11
C ALA A 70 -20.16 9.57 -33.46
N ILE A 71 -19.27 9.60 -32.44
CA ILE A 71 -17.82 9.37 -32.63
C ILE A 71 -17.56 7.92 -33.03
N LEU A 72 -18.28 6.94 -32.46
CA LEU A 72 -18.19 5.54 -32.82
C LEU A 72 -18.81 5.27 -34.22
N ALA A 73 -19.88 5.98 -34.60
CA ALA A 73 -20.50 5.85 -35.91
C ALA A 73 -19.74 6.55 -37.04
N GLY A 74 -18.91 7.57 -36.70
CA GLY A 74 -18.07 8.30 -37.68
C GLY A 74 -16.73 7.62 -38.02
N LYS A 75 -16.31 6.61 -37.27
CA LYS A 75 -15.25 5.69 -37.66
C LYS A 75 -15.91 4.42 -38.23
N GLU A 76 -16.09 4.40 -39.54
CA GLU A 76 -16.18 3.10 -40.22
C GLU A 76 -14.93 2.32 -39.79
N SER A 77 -15.10 1.32 -38.94
CA SER A 77 -14.05 0.34 -38.69
C SER A 77 -13.61 -0.19 -40.06
N PRO A 78 -12.32 -0.21 -40.40
CA PRO A 78 -11.88 -0.73 -41.68
C PRO A 78 -12.45 -2.13 -41.82
N LYS A 79 -13.32 -2.32 -42.82
CA LYS A 79 -13.94 -3.63 -43.10
C LYS A 79 -12.83 -4.65 -43.19
N SER A 80 -12.97 -5.78 -42.48
CA SER A 80 -11.99 -6.84 -42.56
C SER A 80 -11.94 -7.39 -43.96
N PHE A 81 -10.76 -7.90 -44.39
CA PHE A 81 -10.62 -8.52 -45.70
C PHE A 81 -11.71 -9.57 -46.01
N GLY A 82 -12.11 -10.34 -45.01
CA GLY A 82 -13.21 -11.31 -45.13
C GLY A 82 -14.57 -10.66 -45.39
N GLN A 83 -14.86 -9.50 -44.80
CA GLN A 83 -16.08 -8.73 -45.05
C GLN A 83 -16.11 -8.15 -46.47
N ILE A 84 -14.99 -7.60 -46.92
CA ILE A 84 -14.83 -7.08 -48.29
C ILE A 84 -14.98 -8.22 -49.31
N LEU A 85 -14.41 -9.38 -49.00
CA LEU A 85 -14.47 -10.56 -49.84
C LEU A 85 -15.90 -11.09 -49.96
N VAL A 86 -16.63 -11.21 -48.87
CA VAL A 86 -18.01 -11.73 -48.83
C VAL A 86 -19.02 -10.75 -49.45
N GLU A 87 -18.74 -9.45 -49.38
CA GLU A 87 -19.61 -8.42 -49.98
C GLU A 87 -19.43 -8.28 -51.51
N ASP A 88 -18.28 -8.74 -52.07
CA ASP A 88 -17.97 -8.59 -53.50
C ASP A 88 -18.91 -9.44 -54.37
N PRO A 89 -19.50 -8.84 -55.40
CA PRO A 89 -20.41 -9.54 -56.31
C PRO A 89 -19.78 -10.72 -57.02
N SER A 90 -18.47 -10.66 -57.33
CA SER A 90 -17.73 -11.73 -58.00
C SER A 90 -17.54 -12.95 -57.11
N TYR A 91 -17.37 -12.74 -55.79
CA TYR A 91 -17.30 -13.83 -54.79
C TYR A 91 -18.69 -14.49 -54.58
N LYS A 92 -19.75 -13.70 -54.52
CA LYS A 92 -21.12 -14.20 -54.39
C LYS A 92 -21.52 -15.06 -55.59
N ALA A 93 -21.16 -14.66 -56.80
CA ALA A 93 -21.38 -15.41 -58.02
C ALA A 93 -20.59 -16.73 -58.07
N PHE A 94 -19.36 -16.73 -57.53
CA PHE A 94 -18.53 -17.93 -57.37
C PHE A 94 -19.10 -18.87 -56.30
N ALA A 95 -19.49 -18.35 -55.15
CA ALA A 95 -20.04 -19.12 -54.05
C ALA A 95 -21.40 -19.73 -54.37
N SER A 96 -22.19 -19.10 -55.25
CA SER A 96 -23.46 -19.64 -55.78
C SER A 96 -23.28 -20.62 -56.94
N GLY A 97 -22.06 -20.92 -57.37
CA GLY A 97 -21.78 -21.87 -58.46
C GLY A 97 -22.05 -21.34 -59.87
N SER A 98 -22.37 -20.01 -60.00
CA SER A 98 -22.67 -19.41 -61.30
C SER A 98 -21.42 -19.11 -62.18
N THR A 99 -20.23 -19.10 -61.61
CA THR A 99 -18.96 -18.93 -62.30
C THR A 99 -17.87 -19.83 -61.69
N ASN A 100 -17.00 -20.37 -62.55
CA ASN A 100 -15.89 -21.24 -62.15
C ASN A 100 -14.60 -20.47 -61.79
N LYS A 101 -14.63 -19.14 -61.90
CA LYS A 101 -13.46 -18.26 -61.59
C LYS A 101 -13.93 -16.99 -60.92
N CYS A 102 -13.30 -16.67 -59.82
CA CYS A 102 -13.50 -15.42 -59.08
C CYS A 102 -12.23 -14.55 -59.19
N ARG A 103 -12.37 -13.31 -59.65
CA ARG A 103 -11.30 -12.34 -59.70
C ARG A 103 -11.71 -11.09 -58.93
N ILE A 104 -11.09 -10.88 -57.77
CA ILE A 104 -11.34 -9.74 -56.92
C ILE A 104 -10.15 -8.79 -57.04
N THR A 105 -10.40 -7.55 -57.45
CA THR A 105 -9.36 -6.51 -57.59
C THR A 105 -9.40 -5.63 -56.37
N LEU A 106 -8.44 -5.78 -55.47
CA LEU A 106 -8.26 -4.92 -54.28
C LEU A 106 -7.53 -3.62 -54.68
N LYS A 107 -8.14 -2.47 -54.44
CA LYS A 107 -7.58 -1.16 -54.80
C LYS A 107 -6.41 -0.72 -53.93
N ASN A 108 -6.12 -1.37 -52.81
CA ASN A 108 -4.98 -1.15 -51.94
C ASN A 108 -4.22 -2.45 -51.78
N GLY A 109 -2.95 -2.46 -52.13
CA GLY A 109 -2.11 -3.64 -52.21
C GLY A 109 -1.99 -4.44 -50.91
N PHE A 110 -2.76 -5.51 -50.82
CA PHE A 110 -2.54 -6.55 -49.85
C PHE A 110 -1.52 -7.55 -50.41
N ILE A 111 -0.39 -7.68 -49.73
CA ILE A 111 0.60 -8.72 -50.05
C ILE A 111 0.15 -10.01 -49.32
N VAL A 112 -0.47 -10.93 -50.04
CA VAL A 112 -0.75 -12.28 -49.51
C VAL A 112 0.52 -13.11 -49.66
N ARG A 113 1.22 -13.41 -48.62
CA ARG A 113 2.25 -14.45 -48.61
C ARG A 113 1.56 -15.82 -48.43
N ASN A 114 2.03 -16.81 -49.20
CA ASN A 114 1.54 -18.20 -49.15
C ASN A 114 1.88 -18.87 -47.80
N ASN A 115 1.15 -18.52 -46.75
CA ASN A 115 1.23 -19.18 -45.44
C ASN A 115 -0.18 -19.39 -44.90
N THR A 116 -0.36 -20.47 -44.19
CA THR A 116 -1.58 -20.73 -43.44
C THR A 116 -1.82 -19.57 -42.46
N ILE A 117 -2.95 -18.88 -42.60
CA ILE A 117 -3.33 -17.77 -41.72
C ILE A 117 -3.75 -18.37 -40.38
N THR A 118 -2.90 -18.31 -39.40
CA THR A 118 -3.19 -18.65 -37.99
C THR A 118 -3.27 -17.37 -37.20
N GLY A 119 -4.16 -17.24 -36.23
CA GLY A 119 -4.32 -16.09 -35.36
C GLY A 119 -3.10 -15.81 -34.47
N GLN A 120 -2.08 -16.65 -34.54
CA GLN A 120 -0.85 -16.56 -33.79
C GLN A 120 0.34 -16.89 -34.69
N SER A 121 0.78 -15.93 -35.46
CA SER A 121 2.03 -16.02 -36.21
C SER A 121 2.96 -14.93 -35.70
N GLY A 122 3.93 -15.30 -34.89
CA GLY A 122 5.02 -14.41 -34.54
C GLY A 122 5.79 -14.83 -33.29
N SER A 123 7.03 -15.26 -33.54
CA SER A 123 8.10 -15.21 -32.53
C SER A 123 8.29 -13.76 -32.07
N PRO A 124 8.59 -13.52 -30.78
CA PRO A 124 8.75 -12.15 -30.24
C PRO A 124 9.94 -11.36 -30.83
N ALA A 125 10.68 -11.90 -31.77
CA ALA A 125 11.89 -11.30 -32.37
C ALA A 125 11.73 -10.79 -33.80
N ALA A 126 10.56 -10.86 -34.42
CA ALA A 126 10.34 -10.33 -35.77
C ALA A 126 9.06 -9.49 -35.80
N ASN A 127 9.13 -8.31 -36.43
CA ASN A 127 7.98 -7.45 -36.75
C ASN A 127 6.87 -8.26 -37.43
N SER A 128 6.06 -8.96 -36.66
CA SER A 128 4.92 -9.71 -37.15
C SER A 128 3.68 -8.84 -37.00
N ASP A 129 3.12 -8.41 -38.10
CA ASP A 129 1.77 -7.88 -38.18
C ASP A 129 0.82 -8.95 -37.62
N THR A 130 0.48 -8.84 -36.36
CA THR A 130 -0.58 -9.65 -35.77
C THR A 130 -1.90 -9.18 -36.35
N LEU A 131 -2.60 -10.07 -37.05
CA LEU A 131 -3.94 -9.81 -37.61
C LEU A 131 -4.97 -9.51 -36.51
N VAL A 132 -4.64 -9.81 -35.26
CA VAL A 132 -5.46 -9.50 -34.08
C VAL A 132 -4.76 -8.40 -33.29
N ALA A 133 -5.37 -7.23 -33.21
CA ALA A 133 -4.89 -6.15 -32.37
C ALA A 133 -4.87 -6.61 -30.92
N ALA A 134 -3.70 -6.49 -30.27
CA ALA A 134 -3.61 -6.78 -28.84
C ALA A 134 -4.44 -5.76 -28.03
N ASP A 135 -5.32 -6.26 -27.19
CA ASP A 135 -6.02 -5.42 -26.20
C ASP A 135 -5.00 -5.00 -25.13
N ARG A 136 -4.47 -3.79 -25.30
CA ARG A 136 -3.51 -3.22 -24.35
C ARG A 136 -4.28 -2.45 -23.27
N ARG A 137 -4.44 -3.06 -22.10
CA ARG A 137 -5.05 -2.39 -20.95
C ARG A 137 -4.10 -1.33 -20.41
N PRO A 138 -4.55 -0.06 -20.26
CA PRO A 138 -3.73 0.97 -19.65
C PRO A 138 -3.54 0.67 -18.16
N GLY A 139 -2.31 0.84 -17.67
CA GLY A 139 -1.95 0.71 -16.28
C GLY A 139 -0.79 -0.27 -16.04
N VAL A 140 -0.12 -0.07 -14.91
CA VAL A 140 0.94 -0.97 -14.42
C VAL A 140 0.32 -1.92 -13.42
N ILE A 141 0.46 -3.23 -13.66
CA ILE A 141 0.05 -4.24 -12.68
C ILE A 141 1.08 -4.22 -11.55
N PRO A 142 0.71 -3.83 -10.33
CA PRO A 142 1.66 -3.75 -9.22
C PRO A 142 2.16 -5.14 -8.83
N GLY A 143 3.44 -5.22 -8.46
CA GLY A 143 3.99 -6.40 -7.79
C GLY A 143 3.41 -6.56 -6.38
N ALA A 144 3.71 -7.69 -5.73
CA ALA A 144 3.24 -7.96 -4.37
C ALA A 144 3.70 -6.89 -3.37
N PHE A 145 2.79 -6.50 -2.48
CA PHE A 145 3.06 -5.63 -1.34
C PHE A 145 2.90 -6.43 -0.06
N ARG A 146 3.86 -6.30 0.84
CA ARG A 146 3.79 -6.85 2.19
C ARG A 146 3.12 -5.84 3.11
N ALA A 147 2.19 -6.29 3.96
CA ALA A 147 1.67 -5.46 5.03
C ALA A 147 2.77 -5.24 6.10
N LEU A 148 3.07 -3.98 6.40
CA LEU A 148 4.03 -3.57 7.43
C LEU A 148 3.28 -3.47 8.76
N ARG A 149 3.64 -4.29 9.74
CA ARG A 149 2.89 -4.42 11.02
C ARG A 149 3.74 -4.20 12.26
N VAL A 150 5.07 -4.29 12.14
CA VAL A 150 5.95 -4.18 13.30
C VAL A 150 5.92 -2.79 13.90
N ARG A 151 5.86 -1.77 13.05
CA ARG A 151 5.80 -0.37 13.49
C ARG A 151 4.54 -0.06 14.31
N ASP A 152 3.44 -0.75 14.03
CA ASP A 152 2.16 -0.54 14.73
C ASP A 152 2.20 -0.98 16.21
N LEU A 153 3.16 -1.83 16.57
CA LEU A 153 3.36 -2.30 17.94
C LEU A 153 4.20 -1.33 18.78
N ILE A 154 4.88 -0.37 18.15
CA ILE A 154 5.85 0.53 18.79
C ILE A 154 5.27 1.95 18.84
N PRO A 155 5.29 2.62 19.99
CA PRO A 155 4.94 4.03 20.08
C PRO A 155 5.79 4.88 19.15
N GLN A 156 5.17 5.89 18.57
CA GLN A 156 5.81 6.79 17.63
C GLN A 156 5.88 8.21 18.20
N GLY A 157 6.98 8.90 17.93
CA GLY A 157 7.18 10.29 18.30
C GLY A 157 7.95 11.03 17.22
N ASN A 158 8.10 12.33 17.38
CA ASN A 158 8.86 13.19 16.48
C ASN A 158 10.07 13.79 17.19
N THR A 159 11.13 14.04 16.44
CA THR A 159 12.33 14.72 16.93
C THR A 159 12.85 15.72 15.91
N VAL A 160 13.52 16.77 16.37
CA VAL A 160 14.23 17.74 15.52
C VAL A 160 15.75 17.57 15.60
N SER A 161 16.23 16.75 16.54
CA SER A 161 17.66 16.53 16.79
C SER A 161 18.23 15.42 15.89
N ASN A 162 19.57 15.40 15.73
CA ASN A 162 20.29 14.34 15.01
C ASN A 162 20.58 13.10 15.87
N ALA A 163 20.50 13.25 17.19
CA ALA A 163 20.59 12.16 18.14
C ALA A 163 19.57 12.41 19.24
N VAL A 164 19.04 11.35 19.80
CA VAL A 164 18.10 11.43 20.91
C VAL A 164 18.68 10.67 22.09
N GLU A 165 18.67 11.30 23.24
CA GLU A 165 19.22 10.78 24.48
C GLU A 165 18.10 10.48 25.45
N PHE A 166 18.19 9.33 26.09
CA PHE A 166 17.24 8.86 27.09
C PHE A 166 18.00 8.51 28.37
N THR A 167 17.50 8.97 29.50
CA THR A 167 17.93 8.46 30.80
C THR A 167 17.06 7.28 31.16
N ARG A 168 17.65 6.09 31.19
CA ARG A 168 16.96 4.86 31.56
C ARG A 168 17.43 4.38 32.92
N GLU A 169 16.51 3.80 33.68
CA GLU A 169 16.83 3.13 34.94
C GLU A 169 17.51 1.79 34.59
N LEU A 170 18.72 1.62 35.11
CA LEU A 170 19.51 0.42 34.89
C LEU A 170 19.20 -0.65 35.94
N LEU A 171 19.19 -0.28 37.21
CA LEU A 171 18.96 -1.21 38.33
C LEU A 171 18.17 -0.49 39.43
N PHE A 172 17.16 -1.18 39.91
CA PHE A 172 16.46 -0.84 41.15
C PHE A 172 16.54 -2.04 42.11
N THR A 173 17.24 -1.86 43.20
CA THR A 173 17.29 -2.86 44.29
C THR A 173 16.41 -2.33 45.41
N ASN A 174 15.25 -2.98 45.61
CA ASN A 174 14.36 -2.65 46.69
C ASN A 174 14.74 -3.45 47.95
N ASN A 175 15.26 -2.72 48.94
CA ASN A 175 15.60 -3.27 50.24
C ASN A 175 14.61 -2.82 51.34
N ALA A 176 13.37 -2.44 50.92
CA ALA A 176 12.34 -2.07 51.91
C ALA A 176 12.01 -3.29 52.78
N ALA A 177 12.11 -3.11 54.07
CA ALA A 177 11.83 -4.14 55.08
C ALA A 177 11.12 -3.53 56.28
N GLU A 178 10.33 -4.35 56.98
CA GLU A 178 9.73 -4.00 58.23
C GLU A 178 10.83 -3.73 59.26
N THR A 179 10.76 -2.58 59.94
CA THR A 179 11.78 -2.16 60.87
C THR A 179 11.14 -1.90 62.21
N ALA A 180 11.74 -2.44 63.29
CA ALA A 180 11.31 -2.19 64.62
C ALA A 180 11.49 -0.70 65.02
N GLU A 181 10.75 -0.25 66.01
CA GLU A 181 10.85 1.07 66.56
C GLU A 181 12.30 1.35 67.04
N GLY A 182 12.93 2.45 66.51
CA GLY A 182 14.31 2.77 66.79
C GLY A 182 15.37 2.01 65.94
N GLY A 183 14.94 1.05 65.08
CA GLY A 183 15.83 0.31 64.18
C GLY A 183 16.32 1.11 62.98
N SER A 184 17.53 0.78 62.48
CA SER A 184 18.08 1.33 61.27
C SER A 184 17.24 0.84 60.07
N LYS A 185 16.90 1.77 59.16
CA LYS A 185 16.15 1.43 57.91
C LYS A 185 17.12 1.02 56.82
N SER A 186 16.70 0.04 55.99
CA SER A 186 17.48 -0.46 54.88
C SER A 186 17.57 0.58 53.77
N GLU A 187 18.74 0.71 53.14
CA GLU A 187 18.98 1.56 51.99
C GLU A 187 18.66 0.82 50.70
N SER A 188 17.87 1.40 49.82
CA SER A 188 17.60 0.92 48.46
C SER A 188 18.51 1.60 47.47
N VAL A 189 18.90 0.90 46.41
CA VAL A 189 19.80 1.43 45.38
C VAL A 189 19.04 1.62 44.06
N LEU A 190 19.20 2.79 43.46
CA LEU A 190 18.65 3.14 42.16
C LEU A 190 19.77 3.73 41.31
N THR A 191 19.99 3.13 40.12
CA THR A 191 21.01 3.58 39.17
C THR A 191 20.41 3.93 37.82
N PHE A 192 20.97 4.93 37.18
CA PHE A 192 20.54 5.42 35.85
C PHE A 192 21.68 5.32 34.85
N GLU A 193 21.30 5.09 33.59
CA GLU A 193 22.20 5.08 32.44
C GLU A 193 21.70 6.06 31.39
N LEU A 194 22.63 6.82 30.80
CA LEU A 194 22.34 7.63 29.63
C LEU A 194 22.50 6.77 28.37
N TYR A 195 21.43 6.64 27.61
CA TYR A 195 21.41 5.95 26.33
C TYR A 195 21.17 6.92 25.19
N SER A 196 22.05 6.94 24.19
CA SER A 196 21.94 7.80 23.02
C SER A 196 21.74 6.99 21.75
N THR A 197 20.80 7.40 20.92
CA THR A 197 20.54 6.79 19.62
C THR A 197 20.64 7.84 18.51
N PRO A 198 21.44 7.61 17.45
CA PRO A 198 21.55 8.53 16.33
C PRO A 198 20.34 8.40 15.39
N VAL A 199 19.97 9.51 14.76
CA VAL A 199 19.00 9.52 13.67
C VAL A 199 19.69 9.07 12.40
N VAL A 200 19.10 8.08 11.74
CA VAL A 200 19.62 7.46 10.51
C VAL A 200 18.74 7.87 9.32
N THR A 201 19.38 8.09 8.17
CA THR A 201 18.70 8.37 6.90
C THR A 201 18.58 7.07 6.10
N ILE A 202 17.35 6.75 5.69
CA ILE A 202 17.05 5.64 4.78
C ILE A 202 16.63 6.26 3.46
N ALA A 203 17.39 6.02 2.39
CA ALA A 203 17.12 6.62 1.09
C ALA A 203 17.40 5.63 -0.04
N HIS A 204 16.69 5.82 -1.15
CA HIS A 204 16.99 5.19 -2.42
C HIS A 204 16.49 6.07 -3.58
N TRP A 205 16.96 5.79 -4.78
CA TRP A 205 16.63 6.58 -5.95
C TRP A 205 16.53 5.71 -7.21
N ILE A 206 15.86 6.22 -8.22
CA ILE A 206 15.78 5.64 -9.57
C ILE A 206 15.95 6.72 -10.61
N LYS A 207 16.44 6.37 -11.79
CA LYS A 207 16.47 7.24 -12.99
C LYS A 207 15.33 6.86 -13.93
N VAL A 208 14.63 7.83 -14.47
CA VAL A 208 13.50 7.64 -15.40
C VAL A 208 13.67 8.62 -16.57
N SER A 209 13.32 8.21 -17.78
CA SER A 209 13.33 9.10 -18.93
C SER A 209 12.23 10.14 -18.83
N ARG A 210 12.55 11.40 -19.11
CA ARG A 210 11.60 12.52 -19.15
C ARG A 210 10.46 12.27 -20.15
N GLN A 211 10.75 11.63 -21.27
CA GLN A 211 9.76 11.31 -22.30
C GLN A 211 8.70 10.35 -21.76
N ILE A 212 9.11 9.27 -21.08
CA ILE A 212 8.19 8.31 -20.49
C ILE A 212 7.30 8.96 -19.41
N LEU A 213 7.84 9.87 -18.60
CA LEU A 213 7.05 10.57 -17.59
C LEU A 213 6.00 11.50 -18.24
N SER A 214 6.32 12.11 -19.38
CA SER A 214 5.37 12.95 -20.13
C SER A 214 4.28 12.12 -20.82
N ASP A 215 4.65 10.95 -21.36
CA ASP A 215 3.73 10.10 -22.12
C ASP A 215 2.83 9.23 -21.23
N ALA A 216 3.26 8.94 -20.00
CA ALA A 216 2.54 8.07 -19.09
C ALA A 216 2.42 8.66 -17.66
N PRO A 217 1.56 9.65 -17.42
CA PRO A 217 1.41 10.29 -16.11
C PRO A 217 1.05 9.32 -14.97
N ALA A 218 0.30 8.26 -15.25
CA ALA A 218 -0.02 7.21 -14.27
C ALA A 218 1.23 6.48 -13.75
N LEU A 219 2.31 6.45 -14.51
CA LEU A 219 3.58 5.84 -14.11
C LEU A 219 4.26 6.64 -13.01
N VAL A 220 4.13 7.98 -13.02
CA VAL A 220 4.72 8.86 -11.98
C VAL A 220 4.16 8.48 -10.61
N ALA A 221 2.84 8.45 -10.48
CA ALA A 221 2.17 8.10 -9.23
C ALA A 221 2.52 6.67 -8.76
N TYR A 222 2.65 5.71 -9.71
CA TYR A 222 3.08 4.36 -9.40
C TYR A 222 4.52 4.33 -8.85
N ILE A 223 5.44 5.06 -9.47
CA ILE A 223 6.84 5.15 -9.05
C ILE A 223 6.94 5.78 -7.66
N GLU A 224 6.25 6.89 -7.40
CA GLU A 224 6.24 7.55 -6.10
C GLU A 224 5.75 6.60 -5.00
N ASN A 225 4.63 5.93 -5.21
CA ASN A 225 4.08 4.97 -4.25
C ASN A 225 5.04 3.79 -4.02
N ARG A 226 5.71 3.31 -5.08
CA ARG A 226 6.67 2.21 -4.98
C ARG A 226 7.94 2.61 -4.24
N LEU A 227 8.42 3.83 -4.45
CA LEU A 227 9.57 4.37 -3.71
C LEU A 227 9.24 4.58 -2.24
N ARG A 228 8.08 5.16 -1.90
CA ARG A 228 7.62 5.30 -0.50
C ARG A 228 7.56 3.94 0.19
N TYR A 229 6.92 2.98 -0.43
CA TYR A 229 6.86 1.61 0.09
C TYR A 229 8.25 0.98 0.26
N GLY A 230 9.19 1.24 -0.65
CA GLY A 230 10.56 0.74 -0.58
C GLY A 230 11.31 1.28 0.65
N VAL A 231 11.15 2.57 0.98
CA VAL A 231 11.70 3.19 2.20
C VAL A 231 11.10 2.56 3.46
N GLU A 232 9.76 2.42 3.50
CA GLU A 232 9.05 1.83 4.65
C GLU A 232 9.42 0.36 4.85
N LEU A 233 9.57 -0.40 3.77
CA LEU A 233 10.01 -1.79 3.83
C LEU A 233 11.42 -1.92 4.41
N ARG A 234 12.33 -1.02 4.03
CA ARG A 234 13.69 -0.98 4.57
C ARG A 234 13.69 -0.52 6.02
N GLU A 235 12.84 0.45 6.37
CA GLU A 235 12.62 0.88 7.75
C GLU A 235 12.20 -0.29 8.65
N GLU A 236 11.17 -1.05 8.28
CA GLU A 236 10.75 -2.24 9.04
C GLU A 236 11.89 -3.26 9.20
N THR A 237 12.66 -3.47 8.13
CA THR A 237 13.81 -4.38 8.20
C THR A 237 14.88 -3.87 9.17
N GLN A 238 15.13 -2.56 9.21
CA GLN A 238 16.08 -1.95 10.13
C GLN A 238 15.55 -1.95 11.57
N ILE A 239 14.26 -1.72 11.78
CA ILE A 239 13.64 -1.82 13.11
C ILE A 239 13.79 -3.24 13.67
N VAL A 240 13.56 -4.26 12.87
CA VAL A 240 13.65 -5.65 13.32
C VAL A 240 15.10 -6.12 13.46
N ALA A 241 15.90 -5.97 12.41
CA ALA A 241 17.19 -6.64 12.27
C ALA A 241 18.37 -5.70 11.92
N GLY A 242 18.23 -4.41 12.15
CA GLY A 242 19.33 -3.45 11.97
C GLY A 242 20.49 -3.78 12.90
N ASN A 243 21.72 -3.84 12.36
CA ASN A 243 22.89 -4.30 13.10
C ASN A 243 23.62 -3.21 13.92
N GLY A 244 23.18 -1.95 13.86
CA GLY A 244 23.78 -0.83 14.58
C GLY A 244 25.18 -0.43 14.10
N VAL A 245 25.66 -0.98 12.99
CA VAL A 245 26.99 -0.65 12.47
C VAL A 245 26.89 0.44 11.40
N GLY A 246 27.69 1.49 11.51
CA GLY A 246 27.70 2.61 10.57
C GLY A 246 26.38 3.40 10.59
N GLN A 247 25.68 3.42 9.47
CA GLN A 247 24.41 4.14 9.32
C GLN A 247 23.19 3.23 9.50
N ASN A 248 23.34 2.06 10.17
CA ASN A 248 22.20 1.20 10.45
C ASN A 248 21.62 1.47 11.83
N LEU A 249 20.31 1.33 11.98
CA LEU A 249 19.64 1.32 13.28
C LEU A 249 20.10 0.12 14.12
N ILE A 250 20.04 0.25 15.45
CA ILE A 250 20.16 -0.90 16.34
C ILE A 250 18.77 -1.53 16.44
N GLY A 251 18.56 -2.62 15.73
CA GLY A 251 17.27 -3.31 15.65
C GLY A 251 16.88 -4.02 16.96
N ILE A 252 15.63 -4.43 17.02
CA ILE A 252 15.07 -5.12 18.20
C ILE A 252 15.77 -6.47 18.45
N THR A 253 16.17 -7.18 17.39
CA THR A 253 16.81 -8.50 17.49
C THR A 253 18.33 -8.45 17.68
N VAL A 254 18.90 -7.28 17.93
CA VAL A 254 20.33 -7.05 18.14
C VAL A 254 20.60 -6.61 19.56
N SER A 255 21.62 -7.23 20.21
CA SER A 255 22.06 -6.82 21.54
C SER A 255 22.51 -5.34 21.53
N PRO A 256 22.13 -4.50 22.54
CA PRO A 256 21.54 -4.89 23.84
C PRO A 256 20.01 -4.77 23.91
N ASN A 257 19.29 -4.70 22.81
CA ASN A 257 17.86 -4.36 22.79
C ASN A 257 16.91 -5.50 23.21
N PHE A 258 17.43 -6.66 23.59
CA PHE A 258 16.61 -7.80 24.03
C PHE A 258 17.30 -8.61 25.13
N THR A 259 16.51 -9.39 25.85
CA THR A 259 16.99 -10.47 26.72
C THR A 259 16.90 -11.79 25.97
N ALA A 260 17.96 -12.60 26.04
CA ALA A 260 18.01 -13.88 25.35
C ALA A 260 17.01 -14.89 25.96
N PHE A 261 16.21 -15.52 25.11
CA PHE A 261 15.30 -16.59 25.48
C PHE A 261 15.81 -17.91 24.93
N THR A 262 15.82 -18.93 25.79
CA THR A 262 16.19 -20.30 25.41
C THR A 262 14.99 -21.23 25.72
N PRO A 263 14.45 -21.95 24.72
CA PRO A 263 13.40 -22.94 24.96
C PRO A 263 13.92 -24.06 25.83
N THR A 264 13.05 -24.68 26.63
CA THR A 264 13.37 -25.84 27.43
C THR A 264 13.29 -27.10 26.55
N SER A 265 14.13 -28.07 26.82
CA SER A 265 14.08 -29.37 26.11
C SER A 265 12.72 -30.05 26.31
N GLY A 266 12.09 -30.44 25.20
CA GLY A 266 10.77 -31.06 25.20
C GLY A 266 9.58 -30.09 25.04
N ASP A 267 9.83 -28.75 25.05
CA ASP A 267 8.77 -27.78 24.78
C ASP A 267 8.36 -27.84 23.30
N THR A 268 7.06 -27.77 23.08
CA THR A 268 6.54 -27.48 21.74
C THR A 268 6.71 -25.98 21.43
N ALA A 269 6.53 -25.61 20.16
CA ALA A 269 6.54 -24.20 19.77
C ALA A 269 5.53 -23.36 20.56
N ILE A 270 4.34 -23.91 20.82
CA ILE A 270 3.26 -23.24 21.55
C ILE A 270 3.63 -23.05 23.02
N ASP A 271 4.27 -24.08 23.64
CA ASP A 271 4.72 -24.01 25.03
C ASP A 271 5.86 -23.00 25.21
N SER A 272 6.79 -22.98 24.27
CA SER A 272 7.89 -22.01 24.25
C SER A 272 7.39 -20.56 24.22
N VAL A 273 6.36 -20.27 23.41
CA VAL A 273 5.73 -18.94 23.38
C VAL A 273 5.05 -18.61 24.70
N ASN A 274 4.31 -19.56 25.29
CA ASN A 274 3.69 -19.36 26.61
C ASN A 274 4.73 -19.05 27.68
N ARG A 275 5.80 -19.86 27.72
CA ARG A 275 6.90 -19.66 28.68
C ARG A 275 7.53 -18.28 28.54
N ALA A 276 7.75 -17.80 27.30
CA ALA A 276 8.28 -16.47 27.05
C ALA A 276 7.31 -15.37 27.56
N VAL A 277 6.01 -15.49 27.27
CA VAL A 277 5.00 -14.56 27.78
C VAL A 277 4.97 -14.56 29.32
N ARG A 278 4.97 -15.75 29.97
CA ARG A 278 4.97 -15.86 31.42
C ARG A 278 6.25 -15.38 32.08
N ALA A 279 7.39 -15.53 31.41
CA ALA A 279 8.65 -14.98 31.91
C ALA A 279 8.64 -13.44 31.95
N LEU A 280 8.01 -12.80 30.96
CA LEU A 280 7.80 -11.35 30.96
C LEU A 280 6.80 -10.92 32.03
N ASP A 281 5.68 -11.64 32.17
CA ASP A 281 4.70 -11.36 33.22
C ASP A 281 5.33 -11.48 34.64
N ALA A 282 6.22 -12.46 34.85
CA ALA A 282 6.94 -12.66 36.12
C ALA A 282 8.00 -11.55 36.39
N ALA A 283 8.43 -10.85 35.33
CA ALA A 283 9.31 -9.70 35.42
C ALA A 283 8.54 -8.35 35.45
N ASP A 284 7.23 -8.41 35.63
CA ASP A 284 6.30 -7.25 35.67
C ASP A 284 6.23 -6.47 34.33
N TYR A 285 6.54 -7.12 33.21
CA TYR A 285 6.40 -6.57 31.86
C TYR A 285 5.28 -7.29 31.09
N PRO A 286 4.04 -6.79 31.09
CA PRO A 286 2.96 -7.46 30.36
C PRO A 286 3.21 -7.40 28.86
N ALA A 287 3.47 -8.54 28.22
CA ALA A 287 3.67 -8.61 26.77
C ALA A 287 2.45 -8.05 26.02
N ASN A 288 2.65 -7.19 25.03
CA ASN A 288 1.60 -6.62 24.19
C ASN A 288 1.57 -7.20 22.77
N GLY A 289 2.60 -7.92 22.34
CA GLY A 289 2.67 -8.50 21.00
C GLY A 289 3.73 -9.57 20.84
N ILE A 290 3.62 -10.26 19.72
CA ILE A 290 4.55 -11.30 19.27
C ILE A 290 4.96 -10.97 17.84
N ILE A 291 6.24 -11.06 17.52
CA ILE A 291 6.72 -10.88 16.16
C ILE A 291 7.39 -12.18 15.71
N MET A 292 6.98 -12.69 14.55
CA MET A 292 7.56 -13.90 13.98
C MET A 292 7.52 -13.93 12.46
N ASN A 293 8.29 -14.87 11.88
CA ASN A 293 8.31 -15.10 10.46
C ASN A 293 7.04 -15.84 10.00
N PRO A 294 6.44 -15.50 8.85
CA PRO A 294 5.29 -16.21 8.30
C PRO A 294 5.49 -17.72 8.14
N ALA A 295 6.73 -18.16 7.81
CA ALA A 295 7.04 -19.61 7.71
C ALA A 295 6.95 -20.29 9.06
N THR A 296 7.40 -19.62 10.14
CA THR A 296 7.33 -20.14 11.52
C THR A 296 5.88 -20.21 11.99
N TRP A 297 5.09 -19.18 11.73
CA TRP A 297 3.66 -19.18 12.04
C TRP A 297 2.93 -20.31 11.30
N GLY A 298 3.15 -20.46 10.00
CA GLY A 298 2.56 -21.55 9.22
C GLY A 298 3.00 -22.94 9.66
N ALA A 299 4.15 -23.10 10.32
CA ALA A 299 4.55 -24.36 10.94
C ALA A 299 3.74 -24.62 12.25
N ILE A 300 3.50 -23.58 13.04
CA ILE A 300 2.65 -23.68 14.24
C ILE A 300 1.19 -24.02 13.86
N GLU A 301 0.63 -23.38 12.81
CA GLU A 301 -0.71 -23.68 12.32
C GLU A 301 -0.90 -25.12 11.87
N ARG A 302 0.18 -25.73 11.36
CA ARG A 302 0.17 -27.14 10.92
C ARG A 302 0.35 -28.16 12.04
N LEU A 303 0.54 -27.73 13.30
CA LEU A 303 0.64 -28.67 14.42
C LEU A 303 -0.67 -29.43 14.58
N LYS A 304 -0.53 -30.75 14.76
CA LYS A 304 -1.64 -31.68 14.89
C LYS A 304 -1.52 -32.44 16.21
N ASP A 305 -2.67 -32.87 16.72
CA ASP A 305 -2.77 -33.80 17.84
C ASP A 305 -2.48 -35.25 17.37
N GLU A 306 -2.49 -36.19 18.32
CA GLU A 306 -2.32 -37.63 18.04
C GLU A 306 -3.40 -38.18 17.10
N ASN A 307 -4.58 -37.56 17.02
CA ASN A 307 -5.68 -37.94 16.16
C ASN A 307 -5.66 -37.22 14.79
N LEU A 308 -4.55 -36.54 14.44
CA LEU A 308 -4.37 -35.79 13.21
C LEU A 308 -5.28 -34.54 13.09
N GLY A 309 -5.93 -34.11 14.16
CA GLY A 309 -6.67 -32.85 14.24
C GLY A 309 -5.73 -31.65 14.34
N TYR A 310 -6.06 -30.53 13.69
CA TYR A 310 -5.27 -29.31 13.82
C TYR A 310 -5.50 -28.68 15.20
N LEU A 311 -4.41 -28.29 15.88
CA LEU A 311 -4.46 -27.67 17.22
C LEU A 311 -4.89 -26.21 17.15
N VAL A 312 -4.52 -25.47 16.12
CA VAL A 312 -4.72 -24.02 15.99
C VAL A 312 -6.06 -23.66 15.32
N GLY A 313 -7.01 -24.59 15.21
CA GLY A 313 -8.35 -24.34 14.70
C GLY A 313 -8.62 -24.96 13.32
N SER A 314 -9.81 -24.67 12.79
CA SER A 314 -10.23 -25.25 11.51
C SER A 314 -9.55 -24.57 10.32
N PRO A 315 -8.97 -25.33 9.36
CA PRO A 315 -8.38 -24.75 8.15
C PRO A 315 -9.42 -24.05 7.25
N PHE A 316 -10.70 -24.18 7.53
CA PHE A 316 -11.80 -23.55 6.77
C PHE A 316 -12.28 -22.22 7.36
N GLY A 317 -11.73 -21.80 8.50
CA GLY A 317 -12.06 -20.53 9.15
C GLY A 317 -10.99 -19.46 8.92
N ALA A 318 -11.39 -18.18 8.92
CA ALA A 318 -10.44 -17.08 8.97
C ALA A 318 -9.83 -17.01 10.39
N ILE A 319 -8.54 -17.28 10.49
CA ILE A 319 -7.81 -17.22 11.76
C ILE A 319 -7.06 -15.88 11.82
N VAL A 320 -7.44 -15.04 12.78
CA VAL A 320 -6.60 -13.89 13.12
C VAL A 320 -5.36 -14.42 13.85
N PRO A 321 -4.13 -14.07 13.42
CA PRO A 321 -2.91 -14.58 14.04
C PRO A 321 -2.77 -14.04 15.47
N THR A 322 -3.26 -14.82 16.41
CA THR A 322 -3.18 -14.55 17.86
C THR A 322 -2.73 -15.81 18.58
N LEU A 323 -1.87 -15.66 19.59
CA LEU A 323 -1.45 -16.76 20.44
C LEU A 323 -1.43 -16.30 21.89
N TRP A 324 -2.05 -17.09 22.79
CA TRP A 324 -2.21 -16.75 24.21
C TRP A 324 -2.83 -15.37 24.45
N GLY A 325 -3.77 -14.96 23.56
CA GLY A 325 -4.44 -13.65 23.65
C GLY A 325 -3.60 -12.46 23.21
N LYS A 326 -2.40 -12.70 22.66
CA LYS A 326 -1.51 -11.65 22.14
C LYS A 326 -1.54 -11.63 20.60
N PRO A 327 -1.60 -10.45 19.98
CA PRO A 327 -1.55 -10.33 18.52
C PRO A 327 -0.18 -10.72 17.99
N ILE A 328 -0.15 -11.33 16.81
CA ILE A 328 1.09 -11.72 16.12
C ILE A 328 1.30 -10.83 14.91
N ALA A 329 2.41 -10.10 14.89
CA ALA A 329 2.88 -9.40 13.72
C ALA A 329 3.77 -10.30 12.87
N LEU A 330 3.27 -10.67 11.69
CA LEU A 330 3.99 -11.52 10.76
C LEU A 330 4.85 -10.65 9.84
N THR A 331 6.16 -10.85 9.88
CA THR A 331 7.11 -10.16 9.01
C THR A 331 8.19 -11.10 8.49
N SER A 332 8.49 -11.00 7.19
CA SER A 332 9.62 -11.72 6.58
C SER A 332 10.98 -11.08 6.91
N SER A 333 11.02 -9.92 7.56
CA SER A 333 12.25 -9.33 8.10
C SER A 333 12.77 -10.08 9.33
N MET A 334 11.91 -10.89 9.96
CA MET A 334 12.28 -11.77 11.06
C MET A 334 12.88 -13.06 10.52
N THR A 335 13.95 -13.56 11.14
CA THR A 335 14.54 -14.87 10.81
C THR A 335 13.55 -15.99 11.14
N ALA A 336 13.47 -17.00 10.27
CA ALA A 336 12.64 -18.17 10.54
C ALA A 336 13.12 -18.94 11.79
N ASN A 337 12.21 -19.65 12.45
CA ASN A 337 12.44 -20.41 13.68
C ASN A 337 12.98 -19.56 14.84
N LYS A 338 12.63 -18.27 14.85
CA LYS A 338 12.92 -17.36 15.95
C LYS A 338 11.62 -16.80 16.51
N LEU A 339 11.65 -16.54 17.81
CA LEU A 339 10.58 -15.93 18.56
C LEU A 339 11.03 -14.57 19.09
N LEU A 340 10.17 -13.58 18.94
CA LEU A 340 10.33 -12.26 19.56
C LEU A 340 9.00 -11.91 20.25
N VAL A 341 9.03 -11.82 21.57
CA VAL A 341 7.88 -11.49 22.42
C VAL A 341 8.26 -10.31 23.29
N GLY A 342 7.38 -9.36 23.48
CA GLY A 342 7.70 -8.22 24.31
C GLY A 342 6.53 -7.31 24.64
N ALA A 343 6.77 -6.41 25.58
CA ALA A 343 5.98 -5.21 25.82
C ALA A 343 6.57 -4.08 24.98
N PHE A 344 6.32 -4.09 23.66
CA PHE A 344 6.94 -3.18 22.68
C PHE A 344 6.60 -1.71 22.91
N ASP A 345 5.46 -1.44 23.55
CA ASP A 345 4.99 -0.12 23.94
C ASP A 345 5.88 0.54 25.02
N ILE A 346 6.50 -0.27 25.87
CA ILE A 346 7.41 0.18 26.94
C ILE A 346 8.87 0.04 26.48
N ALA A 347 9.15 -0.99 25.69
CA ALA A 347 10.48 -1.38 25.27
C ALA A 347 11.15 -0.38 24.35
N PHE A 348 10.39 0.15 23.40
CA PHE A 348 10.91 0.94 22.30
C PHE A 348 10.09 2.20 22.06
N LEU A 349 10.77 3.19 21.47
CA LEU A 349 10.15 4.39 20.93
C LEU A 349 10.75 4.65 19.54
N TYR A 350 9.91 4.70 18.52
CA TYR A 350 10.35 5.09 17.19
C TYR A 350 10.18 6.61 17.01
N LEU A 351 11.25 7.29 16.66
CA LEU A 351 11.27 8.74 16.49
C LEU A 351 11.49 9.08 15.03
N THR A 352 10.52 9.76 14.44
CA THR A 352 10.60 10.30 13.09
C THR A 352 11.16 11.72 13.16
N ARG A 353 12.26 11.99 12.46
CA ARG A 353 12.77 13.35 12.26
C ARG A 353 12.21 13.99 11.02
N GLU A 354 12.10 13.21 9.96
CA GLU A 354 11.58 13.62 8.66
C GLU A 354 10.79 12.47 8.07
N ASP A 355 9.55 12.75 7.69
CA ASP A 355 8.69 11.78 7.02
C ASP A 355 9.21 11.47 5.61
N THR A 356 8.66 10.42 5.00
CA THR A 356 9.09 10.02 3.66
C THR A 356 8.81 11.13 2.65
N VAL A 357 9.88 11.77 2.17
CA VAL A 357 9.87 12.79 1.13
C VAL A 357 10.32 12.17 -0.19
N VAL A 358 9.65 12.53 -1.28
CA VAL A 358 10.04 12.14 -2.63
C VAL A 358 10.43 13.40 -3.39
N GLU A 359 11.66 13.46 -3.86
CA GLU A 359 12.21 14.58 -4.61
C GLU A 359 12.62 14.17 -6.01
N MET A 360 12.46 15.08 -6.97
CA MET A 360 12.82 14.89 -8.37
C MET A 360 13.85 15.92 -8.79
N SER A 361 14.89 15.49 -9.53
CA SER A 361 15.93 16.37 -10.05
C SER A 361 16.31 15.99 -11.48
N GLU A 362 16.45 17.00 -12.33
CA GLU A 362 16.94 16.85 -13.71
C GLU A 362 18.45 17.12 -13.82
N SER A 363 19.08 17.77 -12.83
CA SER A 363 20.46 18.26 -12.87
C SER A 363 21.49 17.32 -12.23
N ASP A 364 21.13 16.08 -11.94
CA ASP A 364 22.01 15.08 -11.34
C ASP A 364 22.91 14.42 -12.41
N ASP A 365 24.24 14.39 -12.19
CA ASP A 365 25.24 13.73 -13.04
C ASP A 365 25.06 14.05 -14.54
N THR A 366 24.88 13.03 -15.37
CA THR A 366 24.66 13.11 -16.83
C THR A 366 23.19 13.24 -17.23
N ASN A 367 22.28 13.41 -16.30
CA ASN A 367 20.83 13.42 -16.54
C ASN A 367 20.40 14.45 -17.56
N PHE A 368 20.97 15.67 -17.49
CA PHE A 368 20.67 16.73 -18.44
C PHE A 368 21.01 16.33 -19.88
N GLN A 369 22.15 15.66 -20.10
CA GLN A 369 22.59 15.22 -21.43
C GLN A 369 21.76 14.06 -21.97
N GLN A 370 21.18 13.23 -21.08
CA GLN A 370 20.46 12.01 -21.41
C GLN A 370 18.94 12.17 -21.33
N ASN A 371 18.42 13.36 -21.00
CA ASN A 371 17.00 13.61 -20.73
C ASN A 371 16.42 12.67 -19.66
N LEU A 372 17.18 12.46 -18.58
CA LEU A 372 16.77 11.64 -17.43
C LEU A 372 16.36 12.53 -16.26
N ILE A 373 15.46 12.00 -15.43
CA ILE A 373 15.06 12.58 -14.16
C ILE A 373 15.40 11.56 -13.07
N THR A 374 16.16 11.99 -12.06
CA THR A 374 16.41 11.21 -10.84
C THR A 374 15.29 11.47 -9.85
N ILE A 375 14.64 10.43 -9.40
CA ILE A 375 13.61 10.46 -8.35
C ILE A 375 14.20 9.77 -7.12
N ARG A 376 14.29 10.50 -6.01
CA ARG A 376 14.83 10.04 -4.72
C ARG A 376 13.72 10.04 -3.68
N ALA A 377 13.63 8.95 -2.92
CA ALA A 377 12.82 8.90 -1.72
C ALA A 377 13.72 8.75 -0.51
N GLU A 378 13.49 9.55 0.53
CA GLU A 378 14.24 9.46 1.76
C GLU A 378 13.35 9.67 3.00
N LYS A 379 13.80 9.13 4.12
CA LYS A 379 13.19 9.24 5.43
C LYS A 379 14.28 9.27 6.49
N ARG A 380 14.05 10.01 7.58
CA ARG A 380 14.98 10.08 8.70
C ARG A 380 14.30 9.68 9.99
N GLY A 381 14.89 8.72 10.70
CA GLY A 381 14.32 8.23 11.96
C GLY A 381 15.35 7.58 12.87
N ALA A 382 14.96 7.33 14.10
CA ALA A 382 15.73 6.66 15.12
C ALA A 382 14.87 5.68 15.90
N LEU A 383 15.46 4.57 16.33
CA LEU A 383 14.83 3.61 17.25
C LEU A 383 15.49 3.71 18.62
N GLY A 384 14.76 4.20 19.62
CA GLY A 384 15.21 4.23 21.01
C GLY A 384 14.86 2.94 21.74
N GLY A 385 15.85 2.24 22.27
CA GLY A 385 15.65 1.11 23.18
C GLY A 385 15.55 1.59 24.62
N LEU A 386 14.33 1.65 25.17
CA LEU A 386 14.10 2.18 26.52
C LEU A 386 14.26 1.10 27.60
N ARG A 387 13.67 -0.08 27.38
CA ARG A 387 13.65 -1.19 28.33
C ARG A 387 13.97 -2.54 27.67
N PRO A 388 15.24 -2.89 27.45
CA PRO A 388 15.62 -4.16 26.80
C PRO A 388 15.12 -5.40 27.58
N ALA A 389 14.98 -5.31 28.89
CA ALA A 389 14.49 -6.39 29.73
C ALA A 389 13.02 -6.78 29.47
N SER A 390 12.24 -5.89 28.86
CA SER A 390 10.84 -6.13 28.52
C SER A 390 10.63 -6.87 27.20
N VAL A 391 11.72 -7.33 26.55
CA VAL A 391 11.68 -8.06 25.27
C VAL A 391 12.53 -9.32 25.35
N LEU A 392 11.95 -10.43 24.92
CA LEU A 392 12.61 -11.73 24.82
C LEU A 392 12.78 -12.12 23.36
N TYR A 393 13.99 -12.47 22.99
CA TYR A 393 14.34 -12.97 21.67
C TYR A 393 15.12 -14.28 21.76
N GLY A 394 14.73 -15.28 21.00
CA GLY A 394 15.38 -16.57 21.03
C GLY A 394 14.98 -17.53 19.94
N ASN A 395 15.46 -18.75 20.04
CA ASN A 395 15.10 -19.83 19.14
C ASN A 395 13.70 -20.35 19.47
N LEU A 396 13.00 -20.80 18.45
CA LEU A 396 11.75 -21.54 18.56
C LEU A 396 11.93 -22.89 17.89
N THR A 397 11.69 -23.97 18.63
CA THR A 397 11.68 -25.32 18.05
C THR A 397 10.30 -25.57 17.45
N VAL A 398 10.23 -25.71 16.12
CA VAL A 398 8.98 -25.90 15.37
C VAL A 398 9.02 -27.24 14.65
#